data_77db04948545deb4fddcffe9b83f5c28
#
_entry.id   77db04948545deb4fddcffe9b83f5c28
#
_cell.length_a   1.000
_cell.length_b   1.000
_cell.length_c   1.000
_cell.angle_alpha   90.00
_cell.angle_beta   90.00
_cell.angle_gamma   90.00
#
_symmetry.space_group_name_H-M   'P 1'
#
loop_
_entity.id
_entity.type
_entity.pdbx_description
1 polymer ?
#
loop_
_entity_poly.entity_id
_entity_poly.type
_entity_poly.pdbx_seq_one_letter_code
_entity_poly.pdbx_strand_id
1 'polypeptide(L)'
;VPLSAAERGDPFGVLTGLMPSGKMHLGHTMVIEQAKWFQEIGADVTVAVADLESVATRGMSLEQGRKVALEEYVSNYAAMGLDPDKTSVYFQSSRPEVQRLAFVLGRRTNLSELGSIYGFGGNTNLAHVQAPLVQVGDILHPMLDDFGGLRPIVVPVGVDQDPHIRLTRDIVSKTQWFNIRHAKTSGLLVSLSVQEDNKAVFGMSESGRIDKSKRKEVISSVVEILVDLGFADVTPNPSHGTVTIPAATRSDEQAIRNRLLQLERSMGGLGLMAPASSYHRFAMGLTGGKMSSSKPETTIFLNDSIESMKKKIRKAHSGGQPTVEEHRRLGGNTDRDVAYQYLRFFFEPDDSELERIASQYASGSILAGEMKQMCIERAEEWLSELSEKRSQWSDRLEEFLS
;
A
#
# COMPACT_ATOMS: atom_id res chain seq x y z
N VAL A 1 12.03 -0.93 -6.98
CA VAL A 1 12.05 -2.40 -7.16
C VAL A 1 10.83 -2.89 -7.93
N PRO A 2 9.54 -2.57 -7.57
CA PRO A 2 8.40 -3.00 -8.39
C PRO A 2 8.44 -2.48 -9.83
N LEU A 3 8.72 -1.20 -10.05
CA LEU A 3 8.83 -0.62 -11.40
C LEU A 3 9.95 -1.28 -12.22
N SER A 4 11.09 -1.55 -11.60
CA SER A 4 12.17 -2.27 -12.28
C SER A 4 11.81 -3.73 -12.57
N ALA A 5 10.91 -4.35 -11.80
CA ALA A 5 10.36 -5.66 -12.13
C ALA A 5 9.43 -5.56 -13.34
N ALA A 6 8.53 -4.58 -13.36
CA ALA A 6 7.65 -4.31 -14.51
C ALA A 6 8.43 -4.07 -15.81
N GLU A 7 9.49 -3.25 -15.76
CA GLU A 7 10.38 -2.98 -16.92
C GLU A 7 11.04 -4.23 -17.48
N ARG A 8 11.34 -5.24 -16.65
CA ARG A 8 11.93 -6.52 -17.07
C ARG A 8 10.91 -7.61 -17.38
N GLY A 9 9.62 -7.35 -17.14
CA GLY A 9 8.58 -8.38 -17.22
C GLY A 9 8.64 -9.42 -16.07
N ASP A 10 9.30 -9.08 -14.95
CA ASP A 10 9.35 -9.93 -13.77
C ASP A 10 8.04 -9.82 -12.97
N PRO A 11 7.58 -10.89 -12.31
CA PRO A 11 6.39 -10.83 -11.46
C PRO A 11 6.54 -9.84 -10.31
N PHE A 12 5.50 -9.04 -10.08
CA PHE A 12 5.35 -8.19 -8.90
C PHE A 12 3.88 -8.05 -8.53
N GLY A 13 3.60 -7.60 -7.32
CA GLY A 13 2.24 -7.47 -6.85
C GLY A 13 1.93 -6.11 -6.24
N VAL A 14 0.65 -5.81 -6.19
CA VAL A 14 0.07 -4.71 -5.41
C VAL A 14 -0.68 -5.29 -4.24
N LEU A 15 -0.50 -4.71 -3.07
CA LEU A 15 -1.45 -4.90 -1.98
C LEU A 15 -2.14 -3.59 -1.69
N THR A 16 -3.44 -3.61 -1.65
CA THR A 16 -4.27 -2.56 -1.05
C THR A 16 -5.22 -3.16 -0.04
N GLY A 17 -5.77 -2.33 0.84
CA GLY A 17 -6.68 -2.78 1.87
C GLY A 17 -7.80 -1.78 2.09
N LEU A 18 -8.90 -2.28 2.59
CA LEU A 18 -10.05 -1.48 2.99
C LEU A 18 -10.63 -2.00 4.31
N MET A 19 -11.05 -1.10 5.15
CA MET A 19 -11.88 -1.43 6.30
C MET A 19 -13.35 -1.15 5.94
N PRO A 20 -14.24 -2.16 5.96
CA PRO A 20 -15.65 -1.97 5.64
C PRO A 20 -16.33 -1.14 6.73
N SER A 21 -16.27 0.19 6.62
CA SER A 21 -16.75 1.12 7.64
C SER A 21 -17.91 2.01 7.19
N GLY A 22 -18.45 1.78 5.99
CA GLY A 22 -19.55 2.54 5.40
C GLY A 22 -19.35 2.79 3.91
N LYS A 23 -19.94 3.88 3.42
CA LYS A 23 -19.91 4.20 1.98
C LYS A 23 -18.55 4.67 1.50
N MET A 24 -18.18 4.25 0.30
CA MET A 24 -17.01 4.78 -0.41
C MET A 24 -17.24 6.22 -0.88
N HIS A 25 -16.22 7.03 -0.79
CA HIS A 25 -16.21 8.40 -1.31
C HIS A 25 -15.05 8.61 -2.29
N LEU A 26 -15.06 9.72 -3.02
CA LEU A 26 -14.05 10.05 -4.03
C LEU A 26 -12.60 9.87 -3.56
N GLY A 27 -12.29 10.18 -2.31
CA GLY A 27 -10.93 9.99 -1.80
C GLY A 27 -10.41 8.55 -1.85
N HIS A 28 -11.29 7.55 -1.82
CA HIS A 28 -10.90 6.14 -1.94
C HIS A 28 -10.52 5.76 -3.38
N THR A 29 -11.08 6.46 -4.39
CA THR A 29 -10.77 6.14 -5.79
C THR A 29 -9.31 6.36 -6.14
N MET A 30 -8.63 7.27 -5.45
CA MET A 30 -7.20 7.55 -5.67
C MET A 30 -6.30 6.33 -5.43
N VAL A 31 -6.66 5.48 -4.48
CA VAL A 31 -5.93 4.22 -4.23
C VAL A 31 -6.28 3.18 -5.29
N ILE A 32 -7.56 3.12 -5.70
CA ILE A 32 -8.03 2.17 -6.73
C ILE A 32 -7.38 2.48 -8.08
N GLU A 33 -7.33 3.75 -8.48
CA GLU A 33 -6.67 4.16 -9.72
C GLU A 33 -5.18 3.81 -9.74
N GLN A 34 -4.49 3.96 -8.61
CA GLN A 34 -3.09 3.50 -8.53
C GLN A 34 -2.98 1.98 -8.65
N ALA A 35 -3.85 1.21 -7.97
CA ALA A 35 -3.85 -0.24 -8.07
C ALA A 35 -4.12 -0.70 -9.51
N LYS A 36 -5.08 -0.08 -10.18
CA LYS A 36 -5.40 -0.32 -11.59
C LYS A 36 -4.21 -0.01 -12.51
N TRP A 37 -3.57 1.14 -12.34
CA TRP A 37 -2.39 1.49 -13.11
C TRP A 37 -1.25 0.46 -12.95
N PHE A 38 -1.00 0.00 -11.73
CA PHE A 38 -0.03 -1.08 -11.51
C PHE A 38 -0.45 -2.40 -12.17
N GLN A 39 -1.75 -2.71 -12.17
CA GLN A 39 -2.29 -3.90 -12.85
C GLN A 39 -2.09 -3.82 -14.37
N GLU A 40 -2.31 -2.64 -14.97
CA GLU A 40 -2.10 -2.38 -16.39
C GLU A 40 -0.63 -2.59 -16.81
N ILE A 41 0.33 -2.31 -15.95
CA ILE A 41 1.76 -2.58 -16.19
C ILE A 41 2.22 -3.96 -15.70
N GLY A 42 1.28 -4.87 -15.37
CA GLY A 42 1.55 -6.29 -15.16
C GLY A 42 1.54 -6.78 -13.71
N ALA A 43 1.06 -5.99 -12.74
CA ALA A 43 0.94 -6.45 -11.36
C ALA A 43 -0.29 -7.34 -11.14
N ASP A 44 -0.16 -8.35 -10.26
CA ASP A 44 -1.31 -8.96 -9.61
C ASP A 44 -1.76 -8.08 -8.43
N VAL A 45 -3.06 -7.84 -8.31
CA VAL A 45 -3.63 -7.01 -7.26
C VAL A 45 -4.23 -7.89 -6.16
N THR A 46 -3.81 -7.67 -4.94
CA THR A 46 -4.41 -8.28 -3.74
C THR A 46 -5.12 -7.21 -2.95
N VAL A 47 -6.38 -7.46 -2.61
CA VAL A 47 -7.21 -6.54 -1.82
C VAL A 47 -7.57 -7.20 -0.50
N ALA A 48 -7.07 -6.65 0.60
CA ALA A 48 -7.39 -7.10 1.96
C ALA A 48 -8.66 -6.40 2.47
N VAL A 49 -9.69 -7.15 2.79
CA VAL A 49 -10.86 -6.64 3.53
C VAL A 49 -10.59 -6.79 5.02
N ALA A 50 -10.36 -5.65 5.70
CA ALA A 50 -10.04 -5.59 7.12
C ALA A 50 -11.31 -5.73 7.99
N ASP A 51 -12.01 -6.86 7.85
CA ASP A 51 -13.23 -7.18 8.60
C ASP A 51 -12.95 -7.43 10.09
N LEU A 52 -11.80 -8.01 10.45
CA LEU A 52 -11.39 -8.16 11.86
C LEU A 52 -11.12 -6.80 12.52
N GLU A 53 -10.50 -5.87 11.82
CA GLU A 53 -10.29 -4.51 12.32
C GLU A 53 -11.62 -3.78 12.49
N SER A 54 -12.57 -3.98 11.56
CA SER A 54 -13.93 -3.44 11.65
C SER A 54 -14.68 -3.94 12.89
N VAL A 55 -14.55 -5.22 13.23
CA VAL A 55 -15.07 -5.77 14.51
C VAL A 55 -14.41 -5.08 15.70
N ALA A 56 -13.08 -4.97 15.71
CA ALA A 56 -12.31 -4.46 16.84
C ALA A 56 -12.55 -2.97 17.11
N THR A 57 -12.73 -2.16 16.05
CA THR A 57 -12.74 -0.69 16.14
C THR A 57 -14.11 -0.07 15.94
N ARG A 58 -15.05 -0.77 15.27
CA ARG A 58 -16.40 -0.26 14.92
C ARG A 58 -17.52 -1.08 15.54
N GLY A 59 -17.24 -2.24 16.13
CA GLY A 59 -18.23 -3.15 16.67
C GLY A 59 -19.18 -3.76 15.61
N MET A 60 -18.74 -3.77 14.34
CA MET A 60 -19.49 -4.35 13.22
C MET A 60 -19.38 -5.88 13.27
N SER A 61 -20.44 -6.62 12.99
CA SER A 61 -20.33 -8.08 12.84
C SER A 61 -19.60 -8.46 11.55
N LEU A 62 -18.98 -9.65 11.52
CA LEU A 62 -18.30 -10.15 10.31
C LEU A 62 -19.25 -10.22 9.10
N GLU A 63 -20.50 -10.65 9.32
CA GLU A 63 -21.53 -10.71 8.28
C GLU A 63 -21.86 -9.32 7.71
N GLN A 64 -22.07 -8.35 8.58
CA GLN A 64 -22.28 -6.96 8.17
C GLN A 64 -21.07 -6.40 7.42
N GLY A 65 -19.84 -6.66 7.92
CA GLY A 65 -18.58 -6.27 7.27
C GLY A 65 -18.46 -6.86 5.87
N ARG A 66 -18.78 -8.16 5.72
CA ARG A 66 -18.77 -8.83 4.41
C ARG A 66 -19.77 -8.21 3.43
N LYS A 67 -21.01 -7.98 3.87
CA LYS A 67 -22.04 -7.34 3.04
C LYS A 67 -21.60 -5.96 2.56
N VAL A 68 -21.15 -5.11 3.48
CA VAL A 68 -20.67 -3.76 3.14
C VAL A 68 -19.46 -3.82 2.20
N ALA A 69 -18.53 -4.75 2.44
CA ALA A 69 -17.36 -4.90 1.56
C ALA A 69 -17.77 -5.26 0.13
N LEU A 70 -18.69 -6.19 -0.07
CA LEU A 70 -19.14 -6.58 -1.41
C LEU A 70 -19.93 -5.46 -2.09
N GLU A 71 -20.95 -4.94 -1.41
CA GLU A 71 -21.90 -3.98 -2.01
C GLU A 71 -21.30 -2.59 -2.25
N GLU A 72 -20.40 -2.12 -1.36
CA GLU A 72 -19.86 -0.76 -1.42
C GLU A 72 -18.43 -0.69 -1.96
N TYR A 73 -17.60 -1.72 -1.73
CA TYR A 73 -16.18 -1.65 -2.08
C TYR A 73 -15.83 -2.49 -3.30
N VAL A 74 -16.08 -3.79 -3.27
CA VAL A 74 -15.76 -4.69 -4.40
C VAL A 74 -16.51 -4.28 -5.65
N SER A 75 -17.79 -3.89 -5.51
CA SER A 75 -18.61 -3.36 -6.62
C SER A 75 -17.98 -2.11 -7.26
N ASN A 76 -17.39 -1.22 -6.47
CA ASN A 76 -16.70 -0.05 -7.00
C ASN A 76 -15.34 -0.38 -7.61
N TYR A 77 -14.58 -1.34 -7.04
CA TYR A 77 -13.34 -1.82 -7.64
C TYR A 77 -13.57 -2.41 -9.02
N ALA A 78 -14.59 -3.26 -9.16
CA ALA A 78 -15.02 -3.82 -10.43
C ALA A 78 -15.46 -2.73 -11.43
N ALA A 79 -16.31 -1.80 -10.99
CA ALA A 79 -16.81 -0.70 -11.83
C ALA A 79 -15.71 0.27 -12.28
N MET A 80 -14.67 0.46 -11.47
CA MET A 80 -13.50 1.26 -11.83
C MET A 80 -12.52 0.52 -12.76
N GLY A 81 -12.77 -0.77 -13.05
CA GLY A 81 -12.09 -1.53 -14.10
C GLY A 81 -10.90 -2.34 -13.62
N LEU A 82 -10.86 -2.76 -12.35
CA LEU A 82 -9.94 -3.83 -11.94
C LEU A 82 -10.35 -5.14 -12.63
N ASP A 83 -9.35 -5.85 -13.16
CA ASP A 83 -9.53 -7.13 -13.83
C ASP A 83 -9.65 -8.25 -12.79
N PRO A 84 -10.76 -9.02 -12.72
CA PRO A 84 -10.93 -10.10 -11.76
C PRO A 84 -9.89 -11.22 -11.93
N ASP A 85 -9.41 -11.49 -13.15
CA ASP A 85 -8.41 -12.54 -13.40
C ASP A 85 -7.03 -12.20 -12.78
N LYS A 86 -6.81 -10.93 -12.45
CA LYS A 86 -5.58 -10.41 -11.84
C LYS A 86 -5.80 -9.74 -10.49
N THR A 87 -7.02 -9.87 -9.93
CA THR A 87 -7.38 -9.29 -8.64
C THR A 87 -7.90 -10.35 -7.70
N SER A 88 -7.30 -10.45 -6.54
CA SER A 88 -7.70 -11.37 -5.48
C SER A 88 -8.17 -10.58 -4.26
N VAL A 89 -9.46 -10.63 -3.96
CA VAL A 89 -10.05 -10.01 -2.77
C VAL A 89 -10.25 -11.07 -1.69
N TYR A 90 -9.77 -10.85 -0.49
CA TYR A 90 -9.96 -11.75 0.63
C TYR A 90 -10.38 -11.02 1.90
N PHE A 91 -11.01 -11.76 2.81
CA PHE A 91 -11.37 -11.29 4.13
C PHE A 91 -10.32 -11.74 5.15
N GLN A 92 -9.84 -10.84 6.00
CA GLN A 92 -8.87 -11.18 7.06
C GLN A 92 -9.35 -12.34 7.93
N SER A 93 -10.65 -12.41 8.23
CA SER A 93 -11.26 -13.48 9.03
C SER A 93 -11.18 -14.87 8.38
N SER A 94 -11.09 -14.95 7.06
CA SER A 94 -11.00 -16.20 6.30
C SER A 94 -9.59 -16.51 5.77
N ARG A 95 -8.56 -15.69 6.10
CA ARG A 95 -7.18 -15.87 5.68
C ARG A 95 -6.25 -16.13 6.88
N PRO A 96 -6.17 -17.39 7.36
CA PRO A 96 -5.37 -17.74 8.56
C PRO A 96 -3.88 -17.48 8.40
N GLU A 97 -3.33 -17.46 7.18
CA GLU A 97 -1.93 -17.18 6.89
C GLU A 97 -1.54 -15.75 7.32
N VAL A 98 -2.41 -14.78 7.11
CA VAL A 98 -2.23 -13.39 7.56
C VAL A 98 -2.10 -13.34 9.08
N GLN A 99 -2.97 -14.04 9.79
CA GLN A 99 -2.96 -14.08 11.25
C GLN A 99 -1.74 -14.82 11.79
N ARG A 100 -1.32 -15.93 11.15
CA ARG A 100 -0.08 -16.64 11.49
C ARG A 100 1.14 -15.76 11.31
N LEU A 101 1.24 -15.02 10.20
CA LEU A 101 2.31 -14.05 9.98
C LEU A 101 2.29 -12.95 11.04
N ALA A 102 1.13 -12.35 11.33
CA ALA A 102 0.98 -11.33 12.35
C ALA A 102 1.50 -11.80 13.71
N PHE A 103 1.17 -13.03 14.11
CA PHE A 103 1.62 -13.63 15.36
C PHE A 103 3.13 -13.87 15.39
N VAL A 104 3.68 -14.49 14.35
CA VAL A 104 5.12 -14.82 14.26
C VAL A 104 5.95 -13.53 14.19
N LEU A 105 5.53 -12.57 13.35
CA LEU A 105 6.23 -11.30 13.14
C LEU A 105 6.08 -10.35 14.34
N GLY A 106 5.02 -10.50 15.14
CA GLY A 106 4.83 -9.75 16.39
C GLY A 106 5.99 -9.91 17.39
N ARG A 107 6.79 -10.97 17.29
CA ARG A 107 8.03 -11.14 18.08
C ARG A 107 9.11 -10.09 17.76
N ARG A 108 8.98 -9.36 16.65
CA ARG A 108 9.95 -8.35 16.17
C ARG A 108 9.63 -6.93 16.59
N THR A 109 8.53 -6.74 17.31
CA THR A 109 8.13 -5.46 17.88
C THR A 109 7.61 -5.66 19.31
N ASN A 110 7.35 -4.56 19.99
CA ASN A 110 6.85 -4.58 21.36
C ASN A 110 5.81 -3.48 21.58
N LEU A 111 5.10 -3.53 22.70
CA LEU A 111 4.03 -2.59 23.02
C LEU A 111 4.51 -1.13 23.11
N SER A 112 5.75 -0.89 23.52
CA SER A 112 6.32 0.45 23.60
C SER A 112 6.55 1.04 22.20
N GLU A 113 7.05 0.25 21.25
CA GLU A 113 7.21 0.66 19.85
C GLU A 113 5.84 0.96 19.22
N LEU A 114 4.86 0.05 19.37
CA LEU A 114 3.51 0.27 18.88
C LEU A 114 2.84 1.49 19.54
N GLY A 115 3.04 1.68 20.85
CA GLY A 115 2.56 2.84 21.58
C GLY A 115 3.13 4.15 21.04
N SER A 116 4.42 4.18 20.71
CA SER A 116 5.09 5.35 20.11
C SER A 116 4.58 5.68 18.71
N ILE A 117 4.20 4.66 17.92
CA ILE A 117 3.73 4.82 16.53
C ILE A 117 2.25 5.21 16.49
N TYR A 118 1.41 4.54 17.30
CA TYR A 118 -0.05 4.62 17.21
C TYR A 118 -0.71 5.33 18.40
N GLY A 119 0.05 5.73 19.40
CA GLY A 119 -0.48 6.37 20.61
C GLY A 119 -1.20 5.39 21.56
N PHE A 120 -0.90 4.09 21.48
CA PHE A 120 -1.51 3.10 22.37
C PHE A 120 -1.07 3.29 23.80
N GLY A 121 -2.02 3.20 24.73
CA GLY A 121 -1.82 3.28 26.18
C GLY A 121 -2.42 2.09 26.89
N GLY A 122 -2.31 2.09 28.21
CA GLY A 122 -2.77 0.99 29.08
C GLY A 122 -4.26 0.63 28.96
N ASN A 123 -5.09 1.55 28.47
CA ASN A 123 -6.53 1.33 28.26
C ASN A 123 -6.90 0.93 26.81
N THR A 124 -5.91 0.81 25.91
CA THR A 124 -6.17 0.35 24.54
C THR A 124 -6.52 -1.14 24.56
N ASN A 125 -7.65 -1.53 23.95
CA ASN A 125 -8.03 -2.95 23.89
C ASN A 125 -7.04 -3.77 23.05
N LEU A 126 -6.88 -5.06 23.38
CA LEU A 126 -5.87 -5.92 22.76
C LEU A 126 -6.11 -6.15 21.26
N ALA A 127 -7.38 -6.21 20.83
CA ALA A 127 -7.69 -6.35 19.41
C ALA A 127 -7.21 -5.13 18.60
N HIS A 128 -7.34 -3.93 19.17
CA HIS A 128 -6.84 -2.71 18.54
C HIS A 128 -5.29 -2.65 18.53
N VAL A 129 -4.63 -3.17 19.55
CA VAL A 129 -3.16 -3.30 19.58
C VAL A 129 -2.67 -4.32 18.54
N GLN A 130 -3.46 -5.36 18.28
CA GLN A 130 -3.11 -6.40 17.31
C GLN A 130 -3.34 -5.99 15.86
N ALA A 131 -4.25 -5.07 15.57
CA ALA A 131 -4.62 -4.66 14.21
C ALA A 131 -3.42 -4.24 13.33
N PRO A 132 -2.43 -3.43 13.79
CA PRO A 132 -1.24 -3.13 13.00
C PRO A 132 -0.40 -4.36 12.64
N LEU A 133 -0.36 -5.38 13.48
CA LEU A 133 0.36 -6.62 13.18
C LEU A 133 -0.37 -7.47 12.14
N VAL A 134 -1.70 -7.49 12.18
CA VAL A 134 -2.53 -8.12 11.14
C VAL A 134 -2.28 -7.42 9.81
N GLN A 135 -2.23 -6.09 9.78
CA GLN A 135 -1.91 -5.34 8.57
C GLN A 135 -0.49 -5.62 8.05
N VAL A 136 0.50 -5.82 8.93
CA VAL A 136 1.83 -6.33 8.52
C VAL A 136 1.72 -7.70 7.86
N GLY A 137 0.87 -8.58 8.41
CA GLY A 137 0.54 -9.88 7.80
C GLY A 137 -0.09 -9.72 6.42
N ASP A 138 -1.06 -8.82 6.25
CA ASP A 138 -1.69 -8.51 4.96
C ASP A 138 -0.66 -8.08 3.92
N ILE A 139 0.25 -7.17 4.28
CA ILE A 139 1.26 -6.63 3.37
C ILE A 139 2.25 -7.71 2.90
N LEU A 140 2.53 -8.69 3.74
CA LEU A 140 3.60 -9.67 3.50
C LEU A 140 3.11 -11.03 3.00
N HIS A 141 1.85 -11.42 3.27
CA HIS A 141 1.37 -12.74 2.85
C HIS A 141 1.35 -12.98 1.32
N PRO A 142 1.21 -11.96 0.43
CA PRO A 142 1.29 -12.21 -1.01
C PRO A 142 2.67 -12.70 -1.48
N MET A 143 3.69 -12.64 -0.59
CA MET A 143 5.02 -13.21 -0.85
C MET A 143 5.13 -14.69 -0.46
N LEU A 144 4.13 -15.27 0.21
CA LEU A 144 4.12 -16.71 0.52
C LEU A 144 3.91 -17.52 -0.75
N ASP A 145 4.43 -18.74 -0.79
CA ASP A 145 4.44 -19.58 -1.98
C ASP A 145 3.03 -19.86 -2.51
N ASP A 146 2.05 -20.04 -1.62
CA ASP A 146 0.65 -20.27 -1.96
C ASP A 146 -0.06 -19.03 -2.54
N PHE A 147 0.54 -17.84 -2.44
CA PHE A 147 -0.08 -16.54 -2.82
C PHE A 147 0.73 -15.75 -3.84
N GLY A 148 1.63 -16.42 -4.56
CA GLY A 148 2.40 -15.81 -5.64
C GLY A 148 3.91 -15.82 -5.44
N GLY A 149 4.40 -16.24 -4.28
CA GLY A 149 5.81 -16.44 -4.00
C GLY A 149 6.62 -15.16 -3.81
N LEU A 150 7.93 -15.31 -3.67
CA LEU A 150 8.84 -14.21 -3.40
C LEU A 150 8.92 -13.23 -4.58
N ARG A 151 8.27 -12.10 -4.44
CA ARG A 151 8.20 -11.02 -5.44
C ARG A 151 8.08 -9.66 -4.77
N PRO A 152 8.47 -8.56 -5.45
CA PRO A 152 8.25 -7.22 -4.93
C PRO A 152 6.75 -6.93 -4.78
N ILE A 153 6.39 -6.35 -3.63
CA ILE A 153 5.01 -5.86 -3.39
C ILE A 153 5.06 -4.34 -3.25
N VAL A 154 4.15 -3.65 -3.95
CA VAL A 154 3.90 -2.21 -3.77
C VAL A 154 2.58 -2.01 -3.06
N VAL A 155 2.55 -1.06 -2.14
CA VAL A 155 1.35 -0.70 -1.36
C VAL A 155 0.99 0.74 -1.68
N PRO A 156 -0.04 0.99 -2.52
CA PRO A 156 -0.58 2.32 -2.76
C PRO A 156 -1.33 2.79 -1.51
N VAL A 157 -0.92 3.92 -0.95
CA VAL A 157 -1.49 4.43 0.32
C VAL A 157 -1.58 5.94 0.36
N GLY A 158 -2.48 6.45 1.19
CA GLY A 158 -2.41 7.82 1.65
C GLY A 158 -1.22 8.04 2.59
N VAL A 159 -0.77 9.29 2.70
CA VAL A 159 0.40 9.64 3.54
C VAL A 159 0.20 9.28 5.02
N ASP A 160 -1.04 9.23 5.50
CA ASP A 160 -1.38 8.83 6.86
C ASP A 160 -1.10 7.34 7.16
N GLN A 161 -0.92 6.51 6.13
CA GLN A 161 -0.59 5.10 6.26
C GLN A 161 0.94 4.83 6.33
N ASP A 162 1.78 5.86 6.20
CA ASP A 162 3.25 5.73 6.28
C ASP A 162 3.76 5.01 7.56
N PRO A 163 3.17 5.23 8.76
CA PRO A 163 3.55 4.49 9.95
C PRO A 163 3.47 2.96 9.81
N HIS A 164 2.42 2.45 9.14
CA HIS A 164 2.25 1.01 8.91
C HIS A 164 3.31 0.45 7.94
N ILE A 165 3.64 1.21 6.90
CA ILE A 165 4.68 0.82 5.94
C ILE A 165 6.06 0.80 6.61
N ARG A 166 6.35 1.78 7.46
CA ARG A 166 7.62 1.82 8.23
C ARG A 166 7.71 0.67 9.21
N LEU A 167 6.65 0.41 9.98
CA LEU A 167 6.58 -0.74 10.89
C LEU A 167 6.85 -2.06 10.14
N THR A 168 6.21 -2.25 8.99
CA THR A 168 6.38 -3.46 8.17
C THR A 168 7.83 -3.61 7.71
N ARG A 169 8.44 -2.54 7.19
CA ARG A 169 9.86 -2.54 6.76
C ARG A 169 10.82 -2.82 7.91
N ASP A 170 10.56 -2.26 9.08
CA ASP A 170 11.37 -2.49 10.27
C ASP A 170 11.28 -3.94 10.73
N ILE A 171 10.07 -4.50 10.81
CA ILE A 171 9.85 -5.91 11.16
C ILE A 171 10.54 -6.84 10.14
N VAL A 172 10.41 -6.58 8.83
CA VAL A 172 11.11 -7.36 7.81
C VAL A 172 12.62 -7.29 8.00
N SER A 173 13.18 -6.11 8.23
CA SER A 173 14.61 -5.92 8.48
C SER A 173 15.10 -6.71 9.70
N LYS A 174 14.31 -6.74 10.78
CA LYS A 174 14.60 -7.51 11.99
C LYS A 174 14.40 -9.03 11.81
N THR A 175 13.77 -9.47 10.72
CA THR A 175 13.47 -10.89 10.45
C THR A 175 14.49 -11.52 9.53
N GLN A 176 15.06 -10.78 8.59
CA GLN A 176 16.03 -11.29 7.61
C GLN A 176 17.30 -11.84 8.26
N TRP A 177 17.75 -12.98 7.78
CA TRP A 177 18.97 -13.62 8.27
C TRP A 177 20.24 -12.98 7.71
N PHE A 178 20.15 -12.42 6.49
CA PHE A 178 21.30 -11.81 5.81
C PHE A 178 21.13 -10.30 5.73
N ASN A 179 22.16 -9.58 6.21
CA ASN A 179 22.24 -8.12 6.07
C ASN A 179 23.32 -7.77 5.04
N ILE A 180 22.97 -6.87 4.12
CA ILE A 180 23.89 -6.33 3.12
C ILE A 180 24.20 -4.88 3.48
N ARG A 181 25.48 -4.54 3.50
CA ARG A 181 25.94 -3.16 3.77
C ARG A 181 27.21 -2.85 2.98
N HIS A 182 27.58 -1.61 2.85
CA HIS A 182 28.86 -1.22 2.30
C HIS A 182 30.00 -1.76 3.16
N ALA A 183 30.99 -2.36 2.52
CA ALA A 183 32.23 -2.78 3.18
C ALA A 183 33.05 -1.54 3.57
N LYS A 184 33.89 -1.65 4.61
CA LYS A 184 34.74 -0.52 5.05
C LYS A 184 35.81 -0.12 4.02
N THR A 185 36.24 -1.06 3.19
CA THR A 185 37.29 -0.86 2.19
C THR A 185 36.69 -0.56 0.82
N SER A 186 35.98 -1.52 0.24
CA SER A 186 35.32 -1.38 -1.07
C SER A 186 34.25 -2.47 -1.20
N GLY A 187 33.24 -2.21 -2.02
CA GLY A 187 32.21 -3.18 -2.35
C GLY A 187 31.15 -3.37 -1.27
N LEU A 188 30.54 -4.55 -1.27
CA LEU A 188 29.47 -4.93 -0.35
C LEU A 188 29.96 -5.99 0.65
N LEU A 189 29.35 -5.99 1.83
CA LEU A 189 29.52 -6.99 2.86
C LEU A 189 28.18 -7.64 3.15
N VAL A 190 28.09 -8.94 2.94
CA VAL A 190 27.00 -9.79 3.43
C VAL A 190 27.36 -10.27 4.82
N SER A 191 26.45 -10.14 5.78
CA SER A 191 26.63 -10.66 7.13
C SER A 191 25.42 -11.49 7.54
N LEU A 192 25.69 -12.69 8.06
CA LEU A 192 24.68 -13.58 8.64
C LEU A 192 24.36 -13.12 10.07
N SER A 193 23.07 -12.82 10.29
CA SER A 193 22.54 -12.49 11.61
C SER A 193 21.87 -13.72 12.23
N VAL A 194 22.36 -14.17 13.38
CA VAL A 194 21.75 -15.28 14.11
C VAL A 194 20.75 -14.71 15.10
N GLN A 195 19.50 -14.69 14.70
CA GLN A 195 18.37 -14.27 15.54
C GLN A 195 17.75 -15.46 16.29
N GLU A 196 16.83 -15.20 17.22
CA GLU A 196 16.16 -16.25 18.00
C GLU A 196 15.53 -17.34 17.14
N ASP A 197 14.93 -16.95 15.99
CA ASP A 197 14.19 -17.87 15.11
C ASP A 197 15.09 -18.82 14.34
N ASN A 198 16.35 -18.42 14.13
CA ASN A 198 17.32 -19.25 13.38
C ASN A 198 18.32 -19.98 14.27
N LYS A 199 18.24 -19.79 15.59
CA LYS A 199 19.12 -20.48 16.55
C LYS A 199 19.02 -22.00 16.44
N ALA A 200 17.80 -22.53 16.29
CA ALA A 200 17.59 -23.97 16.15
C ALA A 200 18.21 -24.51 14.84
N VAL A 201 18.15 -23.74 13.74
CA VAL A 201 18.76 -24.12 12.45
C VAL A 201 20.28 -24.21 12.56
N PHE A 202 20.88 -23.33 13.35
CA PHE A 202 22.34 -23.31 13.57
C PHE A 202 22.80 -24.18 14.75
N GLY A 203 21.91 -24.97 15.36
CA GLY A 203 22.29 -25.90 16.43
C GLY A 203 22.90 -25.18 17.65
N MET A 204 22.22 -24.26 18.27
CA MET A 204 22.69 -23.64 19.50
C MET A 204 22.71 -24.64 20.66
N SER A 205 23.86 -24.79 21.29
CA SER A 205 24.00 -25.54 22.53
C SER A 205 23.40 -24.82 23.71
N GLU A 206 23.17 -25.53 24.83
CA GLU A 206 22.73 -24.95 26.11
C GLU A 206 23.64 -23.81 26.60
N SER A 207 24.92 -23.83 26.23
CA SER A 207 25.88 -22.74 26.53
C SER A 207 25.74 -21.51 25.64
N GLY A 208 24.76 -21.46 24.73
CA GLY A 208 24.56 -20.35 23.79
C GLY A 208 25.57 -20.31 22.64
N ARG A 209 26.40 -21.36 22.48
CA ARG A 209 27.35 -21.44 21.37
C ARG A 209 26.65 -21.93 20.10
N ILE A 210 26.92 -21.25 19.00
CA ILE A 210 26.41 -21.62 17.67
C ILE A 210 27.31 -22.72 17.10
N ASP A 211 26.69 -23.72 16.44
CA ASP A 211 27.42 -24.73 15.68
C ASP A 211 28.23 -24.07 14.54
N LYS A 212 29.54 -24.11 14.70
CA LYS A 212 30.49 -23.53 13.73
C LYS A 212 30.46 -24.21 12.39
N SER A 213 30.10 -25.51 12.34
CA SER A 213 30.06 -26.27 11.10
C SER A 213 28.86 -25.82 10.25
N LYS A 214 27.69 -25.63 10.87
CA LYS A 214 26.49 -25.13 10.20
C LYS A 214 26.69 -23.70 9.66
N ARG A 215 27.30 -22.82 10.46
CA ARG A 215 27.66 -21.48 9.99
C ARG A 215 28.60 -21.52 8.78
N LYS A 216 29.59 -22.40 8.78
CA LYS A 216 30.51 -22.57 7.66
C LYS A 216 29.76 -23.03 6.42
N GLU A 217 28.86 -24.00 6.54
CA GLU A 217 28.01 -24.50 5.45
C GLU A 217 27.18 -23.34 4.83
N VAL A 218 26.50 -22.57 5.65
CA VAL A 218 25.70 -21.41 5.17
C VAL A 218 26.57 -20.40 4.44
N ILE A 219 27.75 -20.06 4.98
CA ILE A 219 28.66 -19.11 4.33
C ILE A 219 29.19 -19.69 3.00
N SER A 220 29.39 -20.99 2.90
CA SER A 220 29.74 -21.62 1.63
C SER A 220 28.63 -21.49 0.60
N SER A 221 27.37 -21.72 0.98
CA SER A 221 26.21 -21.49 0.08
C SER A 221 26.07 -20.02 -0.35
N VAL A 222 26.37 -19.06 0.54
CA VAL A 222 26.43 -17.64 0.17
C VAL A 222 27.51 -17.39 -0.89
N VAL A 223 28.71 -17.99 -0.74
CA VAL A 223 29.78 -17.85 -1.72
C VAL A 223 29.38 -18.44 -3.08
N GLU A 224 28.77 -19.63 -3.10
CA GLU A 224 28.28 -20.27 -4.33
C GLU A 224 27.29 -19.35 -5.06
N ILE A 225 26.29 -18.78 -4.34
CA ILE A 225 25.34 -17.85 -4.89
C ILE A 225 26.03 -16.61 -5.49
N LEU A 226 27.04 -16.06 -4.82
CA LEU A 226 27.75 -14.88 -5.30
C LEU A 226 28.58 -15.19 -6.55
N VAL A 227 29.18 -16.36 -6.61
CA VAL A 227 29.91 -16.85 -7.81
C VAL A 227 28.93 -17.04 -8.98
N ASP A 228 27.74 -17.62 -8.74
CA ASP A 228 26.70 -17.78 -9.76
C ASP A 228 26.18 -16.43 -10.28
N LEU A 229 26.22 -15.39 -9.45
CA LEU A 229 25.91 -14.00 -9.84
C LEU A 229 27.06 -13.30 -10.58
N GLY A 230 28.19 -13.99 -10.80
CA GLY A 230 29.33 -13.46 -11.56
C GLY A 230 30.41 -12.77 -10.72
N PHE A 231 30.35 -12.85 -9.38
CA PHE A 231 31.40 -12.30 -8.51
C PHE A 231 32.51 -13.33 -8.27
N ALA A 232 33.57 -13.23 -9.03
CA ALA A 232 34.70 -14.17 -8.91
C ALA A 232 35.60 -13.92 -7.67
N ASP A 233 35.68 -12.65 -7.23
CA ASP A 233 36.54 -12.26 -6.11
C ASP A 233 35.66 -11.97 -4.87
N VAL A 234 35.43 -13.02 -4.08
CA VAL A 234 34.68 -12.96 -2.82
C VAL A 234 35.54 -13.45 -1.66
N THR A 235 35.50 -12.76 -0.54
CA THR A 235 36.30 -13.09 0.64
C THR A 235 35.38 -13.54 1.79
N PRO A 236 35.23 -14.87 2.00
CA PRO A 236 34.44 -15.40 3.10
C PRO A 236 35.19 -15.33 4.43
N ASN A 237 34.47 -15.03 5.50
CA ASN A 237 34.92 -15.13 6.88
C ASN A 237 33.92 -15.94 7.72
N PRO A 238 33.95 -17.25 7.70
CA PRO A 238 32.99 -18.12 8.38
C PRO A 238 32.96 -17.92 9.91
N SER A 239 34.09 -17.56 10.53
CA SER A 239 34.14 -17.31 11.98
C SER A 239 33.32 -16.12 12.42
N HIS A 240 33.20 -15.09 11.55
CA HIS A 240 32.38 -13.90 11.78
C HIS A 240 31.02 -13.99 11.05
N GLY A 241 30.78 -15.04 10.24
CA GLY A 241 29.55 -15.15 9.45
C GLY A 241 29.44 -14.07 8.38
N THR A 242 30.54 -13.71 7.71
CA THR A 242 30.53 -12.63 6.71
C THR A 242 31.18 -13.04 5.39
N VAL A 243 30.75 -12.39 4.30
CA VAL A 243 31.36 -12.48 2.98
C VAL A 243 31.52 -11.07 2.43
N THR A 244 32.74 -10.69 2.07
CA THR A 244 33.04 -9.42 1.39
C THR A 244 33.07 -9.62 -0.11
N ILE A 245 32.49 -8.71 -0.86
CA ILE A 245 32.37 -8.71 -2.33
C ILE A 245 32.97 -7.40 -2.84
N PRO A 246 34.30 -7.32 -3.07
CA PRO A 246 34.99 -6.08 -3.39
C PRO A 246 34.50 -5.40 -4.67
N ALA A 247 34.11 -6.18 -5.68
CA ALA A 247 33.65 -5.70 -6.99
C ALA A 247 32.17 -5.31 -7.02
N ALA A 248 31.37 -5.67 -5.99
CA ALA A 248 29.96 -5.39 -5.98
C ALA A 248 29.68 -3.90 -5.70
N THR A 249 28.67 -3.37 -6.37
CA THR A 249 28.20 -2.00 -6.25
C THR A 249 26.80 -1.95 -5.65
N ARG A 250 26.28 -0.76 -5.43
CA ARG A 250 24.90 -0.58 -4.96
C ARG A 250 23.85 -1.12 -5.95
N SER A 251 24.14 -1.13 -7.24
CA SER A 251 23.25 -1.72 -8.26
C SER A 251 23.09 -3.23 -8.12
N ASP A 252 24.08 -3.91 -7.57
CA ASP A 252 24.07 -5.37 -7.41
C ASP A 252 23.34 -5.82 -6.14
N GLU A 253 23.12 -4.90 -5.19
CA GLU A 253 22.53 -5.21 -3.88
C GLU A 253 21.20 -5.94 -3.99
N GLN A 254 20.32 -5.52 -4.92
CA GLN A 254 18.99 -6.13 -5.05
C GLN A 254 19.07 -7.57 -5.59
N ALA A 255 19.92 -7.84 -6.56
CA ALA A 255 20.12 -9.19 -7.11
C ALA A 255 20.68 -10.14 -6.04
N ILE A 256 21.70 -9.68 -5.31
CA ILE A 256 22.29 -10.43 -4.18
C ILE A 256 21.20 -10.68 -3.12
N ARG A 257 20.45 -9.66 -2.72
CA ARG A 257 19.38 -9.79 -1.72
C ARG A 257 18.33 -10.81 -2.12
N ASN A 258 17.87 -10.80 -3.36
CA ASN A 258 16.86 -11.74 -3.84
C ASN A 258 17.33 -13.19 -3.71
N ARG A 259 18.57 -13.48 -4.09
CA ARG A 259 19.15 -14.81 -3.99
C ARG A 259 19.35 -15.25 -2.53
N LEU A 260 19.76 -14.34 -1.66
CA LEU A 260 19.91 -14.61 -0.23
C LEU A 260 18.57 -14.86 0.47
N LEU A 261 17.49 -14.18 0.07
CA LEU A 261 16.14 -14.45 0.57
C LEU A 261 15.65 -15.84 0.14
N GLN A 262 15.98 -16.29 -1.08
CA GLN A 262 15.70 -17.65 -1.54
C GLN A 262 16.48 -18.68 -0.72
N LEU A 263 17.76 -18.42 -0.43
CA LEU A 263 18.56 -19.28 0.45
C LEU A 263 17.97 -19.34 1.86
N GLU A 264 17.56 -18.20 2.42
CA GLU A 264 16.90 -18.14 3.73
C GLU A 264 15.66 -19.05 3.75
N ARG A 265 14.80 -18.96 2.72
CA ARG A 265 13.60 -19.83 2.60
C ARG A 265 13.94 -21.29 2.50
N SER A 266 14.91 -21.68 1.69
CA SER A 266 15.32 -23.08 1.55
C SER A 266 15.84 -23.68 2.86
N MET A 267 16.25 -22.82 3.81
CA MET A 267 16.71 -23.19 5.14
C MET A 267 15.63 -23.04 6.23
N GLY A 268 14.38 -22.80 5.87
CA GLY A 268 13.24 -22.67 6.79
C GLY A 268 13.02 -21.28 7.38
N GLY A 269 13.70 -20.24 6.87
CA GLY A 269 13.41 -18.84 7.19
C GLY A 269 12.25 -18.30 6.37
N LEU A 270 11.75 -17.12 6.75
CA LEU A 270 10.62 -16.48 6.05
C LEU A 270 11.03 -15.87 4.71
N GLY A 271 12.26 -15.35 4.59
CA GLY A 271 12.80 -14.76 3.36
C GLY A 271 11.87 -13.69 2.75
N LEU A 272 11.46 -12.70 3.53
CA LEU A 272 10.51 -11.68 3.11
C LEU A 272 11.22 -10.42 2.58
N MET A 273 10.68 -9.83 1.53
CA MET A 273 11.11 -8.53 1.01
C MET A 273 10.44 -7.39 1.77
N ALA A 274 11.15 -6.28 1.97
CA ALA A 274 10.54 -5.04 2.43
C ALA A 274 9.61 -4.49 1.33
N PRO A 275 8.35 -4.12 1.67
CA PRO A 275 7.41 -3.61 0.69
C PRO A 275 7.84 -2.24 0.17
N ALA A 276 7.55 -1.97 -1.10
CA ALA A 276 7.54 -0.63 -1.65
C ALA A 276 6.20 0.07 -1.33
N SER A 277 6.16 1.38 -1.48
CA SER A 277 4.91 2.14 -1.36
C SER A 277 4.86 3.25 -2.38
N SER A 278 3.66 3.56 -2.87
CA SER A 278 3.34 4.79 -3.58
C SER A 278 2.41 5.63 -2.72
N TYR A 279 2.63 6.95 -2.71
CA TYR A 279 1.86 7.87 -1.89
C TYR A 279 1.09 8.84 -2.76
N HIS A 280 -0.19 9.02 -2.48
CA HIS A 280 -0.97 10.10 -3.07
C HIS A 280 -1.21 11.23 -2.05
N ARG A 281 -1.37 12.44 -2.55
CA ARG A 281 -1.83 13.56 -1.73
C ARG A 281 -3.31 13.40 -1.43
N PHE A 282 -3.75 13.85 -0.27
CA PHE A 282 -5.18 13.93 0.02
C PHE A 282 -5.84 14.98 -0.88
N ALA A 283 -6.90 14.59 -1.57
CA ALA A 283 -7.81 15.54 -2.15
C ALA A 283 -8.59 16.27 -1.03
N MET A 284 -8.79 17.56 -1.19
CA MET A 284 -9.59 18.34 -0.24
C MET A 284 -11.04 17.87 -0.19
N GLY A 285 -11.61 17.82 1.00
CA GLY A 285 -13.05 17.66 1.15
C GLY A 285 -13.81 18.94 0.74
N LEU A 286 -15.10 18.80 0.51
CA LEU A 286 -15.98 19.88 0.05
C LEU A 286 -15.92 21.16 0.90
N THR A 287 -15.60 21.04 2.18
CA THR A 287 -15.45 22.14 3.13
C THR A 287 -14.03 22.72 3.21
N GLY A 288 -13.12 22.27 2.37
CA GLY A 288 -11.71 22.67 2.37
C GLY A 288 -10.80 21.87 3.32
N GLY A 289 -11.36 20.94 4.11
CA GLY A 289 -10.64 20.06 5.02
C GLY A 289 -10.47 18.65 4.46
N LYS A 290 -10.25 17.65 5.33
CA LYS A 290 -10.14 16.22 4.97
C LYS A 290 -11.55 15.66 4.62
N MET A 291 -11.63 14.80 3.59
CA MET A 291 -12.82 13.97 3.32
C MET A 291 -13.02 12.95 4.44
N SER A 292 -14.26 12.67 4.81
CA SER A 292 -14.58 11.68 5.83
C SER A 292 -15.93 11.02 5.59
N SER A 293 -15.97 9.68 5.60
CA SER A 293 -17.22 8.92 5.50
C SER A 293 -18.19 9.20 6.66
N SER A 294 -17.67 9.56 7.84
CA SER A 294 -18.50 9.93 9.01
C SER A 294 -19.06 11.36 8.96
N LYS A 295 -18.63 12.17 8.00
CA LYS A 295 -19.08 13.57 7.78
C LYS A 295 -19.52 13.75 6.35
N PRO A 296 -20.77 13.37 6.00
CA PRO A 296 -21.27 13.34 4.61
C PRO A 296 -21.18 14.67 3.88
N GLU A 297 -21.22 15.78 4.62
CA GLU A 297 -21.10 17.14 4.08
C GLU A 297 -19.70 17.47 3.56
N THR A 298 -18.68 16.68 3.94
CA THR A 298 -17.29 16.89 3.52
C THR A 298 -16.92 16.17 2.24
N THR A 299 -17.80 15.30 1.70
CA THR A 299 -17.43 14.42 0.60
C THR A 299 -18.58 14.09 -0.35
N ILE A 300 -18.23 13.61 -1.54
CA ILE A 300 -19.15 12.96 -2.48
C ILE A 300 -18.94 11.46 -2.34
N PHE A 301 -20.03 10.74 -2.06
CA PHE A 301 -20.03 9.28 -2.08
C PHE A 301 -20.20 8.75 -3.51
N LEU A 302 -19.63 7.61 -3.80
CA LEU A 302 -19.70 6.98 -5.13
C LEU A 302 -21.13 6.51 -5.50
N ASN A 303 -21.99 6.41 -4.51
CA ASN A 303 -23.41 6.09 -4.66
C ASN A 303 -24.35 7.29 -4.32
N ASP A 304 -23.82 8.51 -4.30
CA ASP A 304 -24.67 9.71 -4.18
C ASP A 304 -25.59 9.82 -5.41
N SER A 305 -26.82 10.26 -5.20
CA SER A 305 -27.67 10.67 -6.32
C SER A 305 -27.09 11.93 -7.00
N ILE A 306 -27.34 12.07 -8.29
CA ILE A 306 -26.90 13.24 -9.05
C ILE A 306 -27.34 14.56 -8.40
N GLU A 307 -28.56 14.61 -7.88
CA GLU A 307 -29.06 15.78 -7.17
C GLU A 307 -28.31 16.05 -5.86
N SER A 308 -27.95 15.00 -5.10
CA SER A 308 -27.12 15.12 -3.90
C SER A 308 -25.73 15.66 -4.23
N MET A 309 -25.09 15.10 -5.23
CA MET A 309 -23.78 15.54 -5.73
C MET A 309 -23.79 17.00 -6.18
N LYS A 310 -24.76 17.41 -7.02
CA LYS A 310 -24.93 18.79 -7.48
C LYS A 310 -25.07 19.76 -6.31
N LYS A 311 -25.91 19.40 -5.32
CA LYS A 311 -26.11 20.22 -4.11
C LYS A 311 -24.82 20.35 -3.28
N LYS A 312 -24.04 19.29 -3.18
CA LYS A 312 -22.76 19.27 -2.46
C LYS A 312 -21.71 20.14 -3.15
N ILE A 313 -21.51 20.01 -4.47
CA ILE A 313 -20.54 20.82 -5.23
C ILE A 313 -20.91 22.31 -5.21
N ARG A 314 -22.20 22.67 -5.34
CA ARG A 314 -22.62 24.07 -5.25
C ARG A 314 -22.24 24.73 -3.93
N LYS A 315 -22.22 23.96 -2.82
CA LYS A 315 -21.83 24.43 -1.47
C LYS A 315 -20.35 24.30 -1.18
N ALA A 316 -19.57 23.68 -2.08
CA ALA A 316 -18.15 23.46 -1.85
C ALA A 316 -17.37 24.77 -1.64
N HIS A 317 -16.30 24.68 -0.85
CA HIS A 317 -15.39 25.80 -0.64
C HIS A 317 -14.81 26.27 -1.99
N SER A 318 -14.75 27.59 -2.16
CA SER A 318 -14.28 28.20 -3.39
C SER A 318 -12.97 28.97 -3.16
N GLY A 319 -12.11 28.96 -4.16
CA GLY A 319 -10.91 29.78 -4.23
C GLY A 319 -11.14 31.18 -4.85
N GLY A 320 -12.41 31.54 -5.14
CA GLY A 320 -12.78 32.83 -5.71
C GLY A 320 -12.77 33.97 -4.70
N GLN A 321 -12.91 35.19 -5.22
CA GLN A 321 -13.04 36.40 -4.39
C GLN A 321 -14.50 36.64 -3.93
N PRO A 322 -14.71 37.45 -2.89
CA PRO A 322 -16.07 37.73 -2.33
C PRO A 322 -17.06 38.32 -3.32
N THR A 323 -16.60 39.17 -4.25
CA THR A 323 -17.45 39.80 -5.28
C THR A 323 -17.00 39.42 -6.68
N VAL A 324 -17.93 39.50 -7.65
CA VAL A 324 -17.62 39.25 -9.07
C VAL A 324 -16.59 40.26 -9.60
N GLU A 325 -16.69 41.53 -9.20
CA GLU A 325 -15.76 42.59 -9.61
C GLU A 325 -14.34 42.32 -9.11
N GLU A 326 -14.20 41.94 -7.85
CA GLU A 326 -12.90 41.58 -7.28
C GLU A 326 -12.35 40.32 -7.95
N HIS A 327 -13.19 39.33 -8.21
CA HIS A 327 -12.76 38.09 -8.90
C HIS A 327 -12.29 38.38 -10.33
N ARG A 328 -13.00 39.22 -11.08
CA ARG A 328 -12.59 39.65 -12.42
C ARG A 328 -11.27 40.41 -12.43
N ARG A 329 -10.97 41.16 -11.36
CA ARG A 329 -9.71 41.91 -11.22
C ARG A 329 -8.55 41.12 -10.69
N LEU A 330 -8.77 40.23 -9.70
CA LEU A 330 -7.73 39.56 -8.94
C LEU A 330 -7.56 38.09 -9.30
N GLY A 331 -8.55 37.52 -9.98
CA GLY A 331 -8.63 36.10 -10.26
C GLY A 331 -8.96 35.22 -9.05
N GLY A 332 -9.06 33.94 -9.28
CA GLY A 332 -9.25 32.90 -8.27
C GLY A 332 -7.96 32.11 -7.98
N ASN A 333 -7.96 31.42 -6.86
CA ASN A 333 -6.88 30.54 -6.43
C ASN A 333 -7.28 29.06 -6.63
N THR A 334 -6.71 28.40 -7.60
CA THR A 334 -6.98 27.00 -7.94
C THR A 334 -6.58 26.02 -6.84
N ASP A 335 -5.52 26.32 -6.06
CA ASP A 335 -5.08 25.45 -4.96
C ASP A 335 -6.08 25.43 -3.79
N ARG A 336 -6.93 26.44 -3.69
CA ARG A 336 -7.96 26.59 -2.65
C ARG A 336 -9.36 26.29 -3.16
N ASP A 337 -9.54 26.15 -4.48
CA ASP A 337 -10.86 25.88 -5.08
C ASP A 337 -11.12 24.38 -5.18
N VAL A 338 -12.11 23.91 -4.40
CA VAL A 338 -12.43 22.48 -4.34
C VAL A 338 -12.96 21.97 -5.67
N ALA A 339 -13.74 22.75 -6.42
CA ALA A 339 -14.26 22.32 -7.72
C ALA A 339 -13.13 22.10 -8.74
N TYR A 340 -12.14 23.02 -8.79
CA TYR A 340 -10.95 22.82 -9.60
C TYR A 340 -10.12 21.59 -9.15
N GLN A 341 -9.94 21.42 -7.83
CA GLN A 341 -9.20 20.26 -7.32
C GLN A 341 -9.93 18.94 -7.67
N TYR A 342 -11.27 18.93 -7.70
CA TYR A 342 -12.02 17.73 -8.09
C TYR A 342 -11.94 17.46 -9.60
N LEU A 343 -11.95 18.49 -10.44
CA LEU A 343 -11.62 18.34 -11.87
C LEU A 343 -10.25 17.69 -12.01
N ARG A 344 -9.24 18.25 -11.37
CA ARG A 344 -7.84 17.80 -11.47
C ARG A 344 -7.60 16.37 -10.98
N PHE A 345 -8.25 15.95 -9.90
CA PHE A 345 -7.96 14.65 -9.27
C PHE A 345 -8.89 13.53 -9.72
N PHE A 346 -10.09 13.85 -10.23
CA PHE A 346 -11.12 12.84 -10.42
C PHE A 346 -11.82 12.89 -11.78
N PHE A 347 -12.01 14.07 -12.38
CA PHE A 347 -13.01 14.19 -13.42
C PHE A 347 -12.49 14.69 -14.78
N GLU A 348 -11.35 15.36 -14.85
CA GLU A 348 -10.79 15.86 -16.11
C GLU A 348 -9.46 15.17 -16.40
N PRO A 349 -9.40 14.26 -17.38
CA PRO A 349 -8.18 13.55 -17.74
C PRO A 349 -7.23 14.35 -18.66
N ASP A 350 -7.70 15.43 -19.29
CA ASP A 350 -6.89 16.24 -20.21
C ASP A 350 -6.14 17.34 -19.45
N ASP A 351 -4.83 17.17 -19.32
CA ASP A 351 -3.94 18.15 -18.68
C ASP A 351 -3.97 19.52 -19.37
N SER A 352 -4.15 19.57 -20.70
CA SER A 352 -4.22 20.82 -21.46
C SER A 352 -5.50 21.60 -21.13
N GLU A 353 -6.60 20.89 -20.94
CA GLU A 353 -7.87 21.47 -20.51
C GLU A 353 -7.80 21.97 -19.06
N LEU A 354 -7.16 21.20 -18.17
CA LEU A 354 -6.90 21.64 -16.80
C LEU A 354 -6.04 22.90 -16.72
N GLU A 355 -4.99 23.01 -17.52
CA GLU A 355 -4.14 24.20 -17.62
C GLU A 355 -4.94 25.40 -18.14
N ARG A 356 -5.76 25.21 -19.17
CA ARG A 356 -6.66 26.24 -19.70
C ARG A 356 -7.62 26.74 -18.64
N ILE A 357 -8.30 25.85 -17.94
CA ILE A 357 -9.23 26.19 -16.85
C ILE A 357 -8.50 26.93 -15.72
N ALA A 358 -7.34 26.45 -15.31
CA ALA A 358 -6.50 27.08 -14.28
C ALA A 358 -6.13 28.52 -14.64
N SER A 359 -5.64 28.75 -15.88
CA SER A 359 -5.25 30.06 -16.38
C SER A 359 -6.43 31.02 -16.43
N GLN A 360 -7.57 30.57 -16.93
CA GLN A 360 -8.78 31.38 -17.00
C GLN A 360 -9.37 31.70 -15.63
N TYR A 361 -9.26 30.80 -14.65
CA TYR A 361 -9.67 31.06 -13.28
C TYR A 361 -8.74 32.04 -12.57
N ALA A 362 -7.45 31.86 -12.75
CA ALA A 362 -6.42 32.74 -12.19
C ALA A 362 -6.49 34.17 -12.77
N SER A 363 -6.91 34.33 -14.03
CA SER A 363 -7.12 35.64 -14.65
C SER A 363 -8.48 36.28 -14.33
N GLY A 364 -9.37 35.55 -13.65
CA GLY A 364 -10.74 36.02 -13.38
C GLY A 364 -11.70 35.89 -14.58
N SER A 365 -11.29 35.23 -15.67
CA SER A 365 -12.16 34.99 -16.84
C SER A 365 -13.23 33.93 -16.56
N ILE A 366 -12.95 32.95 -15.73
CA ILE A 366 -13.93 31.98 -15.21
C ILE A 366 -14.30 32.39 -13.78
N LEU A 367 -15.58 32.49 -13.48
CA LEU A 367 -16.08 32.77 -12.13
C LEU A 367 -16.16 31.48 -11.30
N ALA A 368 -16.20 31.62 -9.98
CA ALA A 368 -16.33 30.47 -9.06
C ALA A 368 -17.60 29.65 -9.29
N GLY A 369 -18.72 30.31 -9.70
CA GLY A 369 -19.93 29.59 -10.07
C GLY A 369 -19.80 28.78 -11.36
N GLU A 370 -19.10 29.31 -12.35
CA GLU A 370 -18.81 28.63 -13.62
C GLU A 370 -17.87 27.44 -13.39
N MET A 371 -16.84 27.58 -12.57
CA MET A 371 -15.96 26.50 -12.13
C MET A 371 -16.74 25.34 -11.49
N LYS A 372 -17.65 25.65 -10.57
CA LYS A 372 -18.52 24.65 -9.94
C LYS A 372 -19.45 23.97 -10.94
N GLN A 373 -19.97 24.72 -11.92
CA GLN A 373 -20.83 24.16 -12.95
C GLN A 373 -20.08 23.19 -13.86
N MET A 374 -18.85 23.52 -14.28
CA MET A 374 -17.98 22.62 -15.04
C MET A 374 -17.67 21.33 -14.25
N CYS A 375 -17.37 21.47 -12.96
CA CYS A 375 -17.14 20.31 -12.08
C CYS A 375 -18.41 19.45 -11.94
N ILE A 376 -19.59 20.04 -11.85
CA ILE A 376 -20.88 19.33 -11.78
C ILE A 376 -21.11 18.51 -13.05
N GLU A 377 -20.89 19.08 -14.22
CA GLU A 377 -21.10 18.42 -15.51
C GLU A 377 -20.19 17.18 -15.65
N ARG A 378 -18.91 17.32 -15.36
CA ARG A 378 -17.96 16.20 -15.39
C ARG A 378 -18.24 15.14 -14.30
N ALA A 379 -18.61 15.58 -13.10
CA ALA A 379 -18.96 14.66 -12.01
C ALA A 379 -20.26 13.89 -12.29
N GLU A 380 -21.24 14.48 -12.96
CA GLU A 380 -22.49 13.83 -13.36
C GLU A 380 -22.23 12.73 -14.39
N GLU A 381 -21.42 13.02 -15.40
CA GLU A 381 -21.00 12.06 -16.42
C GLU A 381 -20.26 10.87 -15.76
N TRP A 382 -19.25 11.15 -14.94
CA TRP A 382 -18.44 10.14 -14.25
C TRP A 382 -19.25 9.27 -13.29
N LEU A 383 -20.13 9.85 -12.46
CA LEU A 383 -20.97 9.08 -11.52
C LEU A 383 -22.02 8.23 -12.26
N SER A 384 -22.57 8.73 -13.37
CA SER A 384 -23.53 7.99 -14.18
C SER A 384 -22.87 6.76 -14.81
N GLU A 385 -21.70 6.93 -15.40
CA GLU A 385 -20.92 5.83 -15.97
C GLU A 385 -20.51 4.80 -14.89
N LEU A 386 -20.06 5.26 -13.72
CA LEU A 386 -19.71 4.38 -12.61
C LEU A 386 -20.92 3.57 -12.14
N SER A 387 -22.09 4.21 -12.03
CA SER A 387 -23.33 3.56 -11.61
C SER A 387 -23.77 2.48 -12.61
N GLU A 388 -23.65 2.75 -13.91
CA GLU A 388 -23.94 1.78 -14.97
C GLU A 388 -22.98 0.56 -14.88
N LYS A 389 -21.68 0.81 -14.78
CA LYS A 389 -20.67 -0.25 -14.61
C LYS A 389 -20.89 -1.09 -13.35
N ARG A 390 -21.27 -0.46 -12.23
CA ARG A 390 -21.63 -1.20 -11.00
C ARG A 390 -22.81 -2.14 -11.21
N SER A 391 -23.82 -1.70 -11.94
CA SER A 391 -24.99 -2.54 -12.25
C SER A 391 -24.62 -3.76 -13.10
N GLN A 392 -23.67 -3.61 -14.02
CA GLN A 392 -23.16 -4.72 -14.85
C GLN A 392 -22.40 -5.78 -14.03
N TRP A 393 -21.80 -5.38 -12.92
CA TRP A 393 -21.03 -6.27 -12.02
C TRP A 393 -21.84 -6.86 -10.87
N SER A 394 -23.12 -6.46 -10.66
CA SER A 394 -23.91 -6.81 -9.46
C SER A 394 -23.94 -8.30 -9.14
N ASP A 395 -24.02 -9.16 -10.16
CA ASP A 395 -24.16 -10.61 -10.02
C ASP A 395 -22.82 -11.36 -10.17
N ARG A 396 -21.70 -10.64 -10.34
CA ARG A 396 -20.39 -11.20 -10.68
C ARG A 396 -19.29 -10.84 -9.67
N LEU A 397 -19.64 -10.23 -8.55
CA LEU A 397 -18.65 -9.76 -7.56
C LEU A 397 -17.85 -10.89 -6.93
N GLU A 398 -18.38 -12.11 -6.92
CA GLU A 398 -17.69 -13.29 -6.40
C GLU A 398 -16.49 -13.72 -7.25
N GLU A 399 -16.40 -13.28 -8.52
CA GLU A 399 -15.24 -13.53 -9.39
C GLU A 399 -13.94 -12.90 -8.83
N PHE A 400 -14.06 -11.90 -7.98
CA PHE A 400 -12.92 -11.25 -7.30
C PHE A 400 -12.47 -11.97 -6.02
N LEU A 401 -13.28 -12.88 -5.47
CA LEU A 401 -13.00 -13.49 -4.17
C LEU A 401 -12.02 -14.66 -4.26
N SER A 402 -11.14 -14.78 -3.23
CA SER A 402 -10.13 -15.84 -3.15
C SER A 402 -10.04 -16.46 -1.74
#